data_ba1337813ad61e293b216cf38638981e
#
_entry.id   ba1337813ad61e293b216cf38638981e
#
_cell.length_a   1.000
_cell.length_b   1.000
_cell.length_c   1.000
_cell.angle_alpha   90.00
_cell.angle_beta   90.00
_cell.angle_gamma   90.00
#
_symmetry.space_group_name_H-M   'P 1'
#
loop_
_entity.id
_entity.type
_entity.pdbx_description
1 polymer ?
#
loop_
_entity_poly.entity_id
_entity_poly.type
_entity_poly.pdbx_seq_one_letter_code
_entity_poly.pdbx_strand_id
1 'polypeptide(L)'
;SPVHNALTKIELPSILFFLGILLAVAALESLGLLFVFATILKETISLDLLMVLFGFASAVIDNVPLVAASLGMFTEFAPDDQLWHFLAYCAGTGGSMLIIGSAAGVVAMGMEKITFGWYLKKILWIALVGYFAGIAVFLLMRNLI
;
A
#
# COMPACT_ATOMS: atom_id res chain seq x y z
N SER A 1 -12.39 25.31 -24.99
CA SER A 1 -11.01 25.67 -24.64
C SER A 1 -10.23 24.41 -24.24
N PRO A 2 -8.91 24.39 -24.39
CA PRO A 2 -8.10 23.24 -23.94
C PRO A 2 -8.26 22.93 -22.47
N VAL A 3 -8.44 23.93 -21.64
CA VAL A 3 -8.67 23.79 -20.20
C VAL A 3 -10.01 23.12 -19.92
N HIS A 4 -11.07 23.54 -20.60
CA HIS A 4 -12.38 22.92 -20.47
C HIS A 4 -12.35 21.44 -20.88
N ASN A 5 -11.71 21.12 -21.99
CA ASN A 5 -11.57 19.75 -22.46
C ASN A 5 -10.73 18.87 -21.49
N ALA A 6 -9.72 19.45 -20.85
CA ALA A 6 -8.95 18.75 -19.83
C ALA A 6 -9.78 18.48 -18.58
N LEU A 7 -10.56 19.46 -18.13
CA LEU A 7 -11.41 19.33 -16.94
C LEU A 7 -12.52 18.28 -17.12
N THR A 8 -13.08 18.16 -18.34
CA THR A 8 -14.09 17.13 -18.62
C THR A 8 -13.55 15.69 -18.59
N LYS A 9 -12.23 15.51 -18.66
CA LYS A 9 -11.58 14.20 -18.59
C LYS A 9 -11.20 13.80 -17.16
N ILE A 10 -11.37 14.68 -16.19
CA ILE A 10 -11.08 14.38 -14.78
C ILE A 10 -12.19 13.52 -14.22
N GLU A 11 -11.81 12.39 -13.64
CA GLU A 11 -12.74 11.52 -12.90
C GLU A 11 -12.97 12.05 -11.48
N LEU A 12 -13.97 12.92 -11.33
CA LEU A 12 -14.33 13.48 -10.04
C LEU A 12 -14.61 12.42 -8.95
N PRO A 13 -15.28 11.29 -9.24
CA PRO A 13 -15.49 10.25 -8.23
C PRO A 13 -14.18 9.71 -7.64
N SER A 14 -13.16 9.49 -8.46
CA SER A 14 -11.84 9.03 -7.99
C SER A 14 -11.15 10.06 -7.10
N ILE A 15 -11.22 11.33 -7.47
CA ILE A 15 -10.67 12.43 -6.67
C ILE A 15 -11.36 12.51 -5.29
N LEU A 16 -12.67 12.45 -5.26
CA LEU A 16 -13.45 12.48 -4.03
C LEU A 16 -13.19 11.25 -3.15
N PHE A 17 -13.00 10.09 -3.77
CA PHE A 17 -12.63 8.86 -3.06
C PHE A 17 -11.28 9.00 -2.34
N PHE A 18 -10.25 9.44 -3.04
CA PHE A 18 -8.93 9.65 -2.43
C PHE A 18 -8.95 10.77 -1.39
N LEU A 19 -9.66 11.86 -1.65
CA LEU A 19 -9.83 12.93 -0.66
C LEU A 19 -10.49 12.41 0.61
N GLY A 20 -11.54 11.60 0.49
CA GLY A 20 -12.22 10.99 1.63
C GLY A 20 -11.30 10.09 2.44
N ILE A 21 -10.46 9.27 1.79
CA ILE A 21 -9.46 8.43 2.45
C ILE A 21 -8.45 9.29 3.21
N LEU A 22 -7.87 10.30 2.56
CA LEU A 22 -6.86 11.15 3.18
C LEU A 22 -7.42 11.94 4.36
N LEU A 23 -8.66 12.41 4.27
CA LEU A 23 -9.35 13.08 5.39
C LEU A 23 -9.60 12.13 6.55
N ALA A 24 -10.00 10.89 6.29
CA ALA A 24 -10.20 9.88 7.33
C ALA A 24 -8.89 9.55 8.04
N VAL A 25 -7.80 9.36 7.29
CA VAL A 25 -6.46 9.13 7.86
C VAL A 25 -6.01 10.34 8.70
N ALA A 26 -6.19 11.56 8.19
CA ALA A 26 -5.85 12.78 8.92
C ALA A 26 -6.66 12.92 10.23
N ALA A 27 -7.91 12.52 10.23
CA ALA A 27 -8.75 12.50 11.45
C ALA A 27 -8.20 11.51 12.48
N LEU A 28 -7.83 10.29 12.06
CA LEU A 28 -7.22 9.29 12.94
C LEU A 28 -5.86 9.77 13.50
N GLU A 29 -5.07 10.43 12.67
CA GLU A 29 -3.78 11.01 13.08
C GLU A 29 -3.99 12.13 14.11
N SER A 30 -4.93 13.03 13.88
CA SER A 30 -5.22 14.15 14.79
C SER A 30 -5.74 13.69 16.16
N LEU A 31 -6.39 12.54 16.22
CA LEU A 31 -6.83 11.91 17.46
C LEU A 31 -5.70 11.13 18.17
N GLY A 32 -4.52 11.02 17.57
CA GLY A 32 -3.41 10.25 18.11
C GLY A 32 -3.57 8.74 18.01
N LEU A 33 -4.62 8.25 17.36
CA LEU A 33 -4.91 6.81 17.28
C LEU A 33 -3.87 6.06 16.48
N LEU A 34 -3.35 6.64 15.39
CA LEU A 34 -2.32 6.02 14.57
C LEU A 34 -1.01 5.87 15.35
N PHE A 35 -0.64 6.88 16.14
CA PHE A 35 0.56 6.84 16.98
C PHE A 35 0.45 5.74 18.05
N VAL A 36 -0.68 5.67 18.75
CA VAL A 36 -0.92 4.62 19.77
C VAL A 36 -0.86 3.23 19.14
N PHE A 37 -1.50 3.05 18.00
CA PHE A 37 -1.50 1.77 17.27
C PHE A 37 -0.08 1.37 16.82
N ALA A 38 0.68 2.32 16.29
CA ALA A 38 2.08 2.09 15.90
C ALA A 38 2.95 1.69 17.09
N THR A 39 2.77 2.34 18.24
CA THR A 39 3.52 2.04 19.47
C THR A 39 3.26 0.60 19.91
N ILE A 40 1.99 0.19 19.97
CA ILE A 40 1.61 -1.17 20.34
C ILE A 40 2.22 -2.20 19.38
N LEU A 41 2.14 -1.94 18.07
CA LEU A 41 2.69 -2.85 17.07
C LEU A 41 4.21 -2.97 17.16
N LYS A 42 4.91 -1.86 17.36
CA LYS A 42 6.39 -1.86 17.47
C LYS A 42 6.89 -2.58 18.73
N GLU A 43 6.12 -2.56 19.80
CA GLU A 43 6.44 -3.31 21.04
C GLU A 43 6.18 -4.81 20.90
N THR A 44 5.27 -5.20 20.03
CA THR A 44 4.84 -6.59 19.86
C THR A 44 5.64 -7.34 18.82
N ILE A 45 5.97 -6.69 17.69
CA ILE A 45 6.66 -7.31 16.55
C ILE A 45 7.80 -6.41 16.05
N SER A 46 8.78 -7.05 15.39
CA SER A 46 9.89 -6.31 14.77
C SER A 46 9.39 -5.41 13.64
N LEU A 47 10.11 -4.31 13.41
CA LEU A 47 9.76 -3.35 12.37
C LEU A 47 9.74 -3.97 10.96
N ASP A 48 10.72 -4.85 10.67
CA ASP A 48 10.78 -5.54 9.38
C ASP A 48 9.57 -6.45 9.16
N LEU A 49 9.18 -7.22 10.17
CA LEU A 49 7.99 -8.06 10.10
C LEU A 49 6.72 -7.22 9.95
N LEU A 50 6.67 -6.06 10.61
CA LEU A 50 5.54 -5.14 10.49
C LEU A 50 5.40 -4.63 9.05
N MET A 51 6.50 -4.28 8.38
CA MET A 51 6.50 -3.86 6.98
C MET A 51 6.02 -4.98 6.05
N VAL A 52 6.47 -6.21 6.28
CA VAL A 52 6.01 -7.39 5.52
C VAL A 52 4.50 -7.61 5.70
N LEU A 53 4.00 -7.47 6.92
CA LEU A 53 2.56 -7.60 7.21
C LEU A 53 1.75 -6.46 6.58
N PHE A 54 2.30 -5.25 6.48
CA PHE A 54 1.67 -4.14 5.75
C PHE A 54 1.56 -4.44 4.25
N GLY A 55 2.55 -5.13 3.68
CA GLY A 55 2.45 -5.62 2.31
C GLY A 55 1.29 -6.60 2.11
N PHE A 56 1.06 -7.51 3.05
CA PHE A 56 -0.11 -8.39 3.02
C PHE A 56 -1.42 -7.60 3.19
N ALA A 57 -1.44 -6.60 4.08
CA ALA A 57 -2.59 -5.73 4.23
C ALA A 57 -2.90 -4.97 2.94
N SER A 58 -1.87 -4.56 2.19
CA SER A 58 -2.00 -3.91 0.89
C SER A 58 -2.67 -4.77 -0.18
N ALA A 59 -2.70 -6.09 0.00
CA ALA A 59 -3.44 -6.98 -0.88
C ALA A 59 -4.96 -6.75 -0.82
N VAL A 60 -5.45 -6.21 0.28
CA VAL A 60 -6.88 -5.94 0.53
C VAL A 60 -7.17 -4.44 0.59
N ILE A 61 -6.29 -3.68 1.24
CA ILE A 61 -6.40 -2.23 1.40
C ILE A 61 -5.58 -1.57 0.29
N ASP A 62 -6.13 -0.60 -0.42
CA ASP A 62 -5.39 0.15 -1.43
C ASP A 62 -4.09 0.73 -0.85
N ASN A 63 -3.05 0.79 -1.66
CA ASN A 63 -1.72 1.27 -1.28
C ASN A 63 -1.75 2.69 -0.70
N VAL A 64 -2.55 3.58 -1.27
CA VAL A 64 -2.58 5.00 -0.88
C VAL A 64 -3.01 5.19 0.56
N PRO A 65 -4.15 4.66 1.03
CA PRO A 65 -4.53 4.79 2.43
C PRO A 65 -3.55 4.12 3.39
N LEU A 66 -2.98 3.00 3.00
CA LEU A 66 -2.02 2.28 3.84
C LEU A 66 -0.73 3.09 4.04
N VAL A 67 -0.17 3.63 2.95
CA VAL A 67 1.04 4.47 3.03
C VAL A 67 0.74 5.77 3.77
N ALA A 68 -0.39 6.40 3.54
CA ALA A 68 -0.80 7.61 4.26
C ALA A 68 -0.91 7.36 5.76
N ALA A 69 -1.52 6.26 6.18
CA ALA A 69 -1.58 5.86 7.59
C ALA A 69 -0.19 5.62 8.17
N SER A 70 0.69 4.97 7.41
CA SER A 70 2.07 4.70 7.84
C SER A 70 2.87 5.99 8.08
N LEU A 71 2.68 7.01 7.25
CA LEU A 71 3.30 8.32 7.47
C LEU A 71 2.88 8.94 8.80
N GLY A 72 1.63 8.77 9.20
CA GLY A 72 1.14 9.23 10.51
C GLY A 72 1.55 8.33 11.67
N MET A 73 1.86 7.05 11.41
CA MET A 73 2.28 6.09 12.44
C MET A 73 3.77 6.20 12.80
N PHE A 74 4.64 6.46 11.84
CA PHE A 74 6.10 6.40 11.98
C PHE A 74 6.73 7.78 11.82
N THR A 75 6.24 8.76 12.57
CA THR A 75 6.66 10.16 12.48
C THR A 75 8.10 10.42 12.95
N GLU A 76 8.68 9.50 13.72
CA GLU A 76 10.04 9.61 14.24
C GLU A 76 11.13 9.28 13.22
N PHE A 77 10.79 8.65 12.09
CA PHE A 77 11.75 8.28 11.06
C PHE A 77 12.02 9.43 10.09
N ALA A 78 13.29 9.61 9.71
CA ALA A 78 13.69 10.59 8.71
C ALA A 78 13.06 10.27 7.34
N PRO A 79 12.82 11.30 6.49
CA PRO A 79 12.18 11.08 5.17
C PRO A 79 12.95 10.16 4.22
N ASP A 80 14.26 10.00 4.42
CA ASP A 80 15.16 9.16 3.63
C ASP A 80 15.51 7.84 4.33
N ASP A 81 14.81 7.50 5.42
CA ASP A 81 15.04 6.26 6.14
C ASP A 81 14.69 5.03 5.28
N GLN A 82 15.47 3.97 5.46
CA GLN A 82 15.27 2.70 4.75
C GLN A 82 13.88 2.08 5.02
N LEU A 83 13.25 2.43 6.14
CA LEU A 83 11.88 2.01 6.43
C LEU A 83 10.92 2.40 5.31
N TRP A 84 11.03 3.62 4.77
CA TRP A 84 10.15 4.09 3.70
C TRP A 84 10.38 3.37 2.39
N HIS A 85 11.64 3.06 2.07
CA HIS A 85 11.97 2.25 0.89
C HIS A 85 11.39 0.84 1.01
N PHE A 86 11.51 0.23 2.18
CA PHE A 86 10.97 -1.10 2.43
C PHE A 86 9.44 -1.10 2.44
N LEU A 87 8.81 -0.11 3.07
CA LEU A 87 7.36 0.06 3.05
C LEU A 87 6.84 0.23 1.61
N ALA A 88 7.48 1.08 0.82
CA ALA A 88 7.08 1.31 -0.58
C ALA A 88 7.14 0.02 -1.40
N TYR A 89 8.19 -0.77 -1.23
CA TYR A 89 8.29 -2.08 -1.85
C TYR A 89 7.17 -3.03 -1.39
N CYS A 90 7.02 -3.18 -0.07
CA CYS A 90 6.04 -4.11 0.50
C CYS A 90 4.60 -3.72 0.14
N ALA A 91 4.24 -2.45 0.27
CA ALA A 91 2.90 -1.97 -0.06
C ALA A 91 2.62 -2.07 -1.56
N GLY A 92 3.57 -1.65 -2.39
CA GLY A 92 3.41 -1.69 -3.85
C GLY A 92 3.32 -3.11 -4.41
N THR A 93 4.24 -3.99 -4.00
CA THR A 93 4.28 -5.38 -4.48
C THR A 93 3.19 -6.23 -3.82
N GLY A 94 2.94 -6.02 -2.53
CA GLY A 94 1.89 -6.73 -1.80
C GLY A 94 0.50 -6.54 -2.39
N GLY A 95 0.21 -5.36 -2.91
CA GLY A 95 -1.05 -5.07 -3.60
C GLY A 95 -1.35 -5.93 -4.81
N SER A 96 -0.34 -6.57 -5.39
CA SER A 96 -0.50 -7.49 -6.52
C SER A 96 -0.90 -8.91 -6.14
N MET A 97 -0.88 -9.27 -4.86
CA MET A 97 -1.26 -10.62 -4.40
C MET A 97 -2.73 -10.91 -4.65
N LEU A 98 -3.59 -9.91 -4.45
CA LEU A 98 -5.00 -9.97 -4.80
C LEU A 98 -5.33 -8.86 -5.79
N ILE A 99 -6.15 -9.15 -6.78
CA ILE A 99 -6.50 -8.17 -7.82
C ILE A 99 -7.24 -6.95 -7.25
N ILE A 100 -7.87 -7.10 -6.08
CA ILE A 100 -8.59 -6.03 -5.38
C ILE A 100 -7.65 -5.08 -4.60
N GLY A 101 -6.37 -5.41 -4.46
CA GLY A 101 -5.38 -4.62 -3.73
C GLY A 101 -4.98 -3.32 -4.42
N SER A 102 -5.47 -3.05 -5.62
CA SER A 102 -5.26 -1.78 -6.31
C SER A 102 -6.46 -1.39 -7.16
N ALA A 103 -6.73 -0.10 -7.25
CA ALA A 103 -7.78 0.43 -8.12
C ALA A 103 -7.54 0.03 -9.60
N ALA A 104 -6.29 0.09 -10.04
CA ALA A 104 -5.92 -0.34 -11.40
C ALA A 104 -6.22 -1.82 -11.65
N GLY A 105 -5.97 -2.68 -10.66
CA GLY A 105 -6.28 -4.11 -10.73
C GLY A 105 -7.78 -4.38 -10.89
N VAL A 106 -8.61 -3.65 -10.15
CA VAL A 106 -10.07 -3.76 -10.26
C VAL A 106 -10.56 -3.34 -11.64
N VAL A 107 -10.02 -2.26 -12.18
CA VAL A 107 -10.33 -1.80 -13.55
C VAL A 107 -9.91 -2.85 -14.58
N ALA A 108 -8.68 -3.36 -14.48
CA ALA A 108 -8.18 -4.40 -15.39
C ALA A 108 -9.04 -5.67 -15.32
N MET A 109 -9.48 -6.08 -14.13
CA MET A 109 -10.38 -7.21 -13.94
C MET A 109 -11.69 -7.03 -14.73
N GLY A 110 -12.26 -5.83 -14.68
CA GLY A 110 -13.48 -5.51 -15.42
C GLY A 110 -13.28 -5.50 -16.93
N MET A 111 -12.18 -4.92 -17.41
CA MET A 111 -11.87 -4.80 -18.83
C MET A 111 -11.52 -6.14 -19.48
N GLU A 112 -10.71 -6.94 -18.83
CA GLU A 112 -10.22 -8.23 -19.33
C GLU A 112 -11.10 -9.41 -18.95
N LYS A 113 -12.21 -9.15 -18.26
CA LYS A 113 -13.15 -10.19 -17.76
C LYS A 113 -12.46 -11.27 -16.93
N ILE A 114 -11.45 -10.89 -16.16
CA ILE A 114 -10.73 -11.77 -15.25
C ILE A 114 -11.58 -11.96 -13.99
N THR A 115 -11.78 -13.20 -13.56
CA THR A 115 -12.47 -13.46 -12.29
C THR A 115 -11.51 -13.43 -11.12
N PHE A 116 -11.99 -13.03 -9.95
CA PHE A 116 -11.22 -13.05 -8.71
C PHE A 116 -10.64 -14.45 -8.42
N GLY A 117 -11.45 -15.49 -8.59
CA GLY A 117 -11.02 -16.87 -8.38
C GLY A 117 -9.92 -17.33 -9.33
N TRP A 118 -9.94 -16.90 -10.58
CA TRP A 118 -8.88 -17.19 -11.54
C TRP A 118 -7.56 -16.53 -11.10
N TYR A 119 -7.64 -15.25 -10.73
CA TYR A 119 -6.47 -14.51 -10.25
C TYR A 119 -5.86 -15.16 -9.02
N LEU A 120 -6.69 -15.56 -8.06
CA LEU A 120 -6.27 -16.23 -6.84
C LEU A 120 -5.54 -17.56 -7.14
N LYS A 121 -6.01 -18.30 -8.11
CA LYS A 121 -5.40 -19.61 -8.48
C LYS A 121 -4.13 -19.47 -9.31
N LYS A 122 -4.04 -18.45 -10.15
CA LYS A 122 -2.96 -18.34 -11.15
C LYS A 122 -1.90 -17.32 -10.80
N ILE A 123 -2.30 -16.18 -10.25
CA ILE A 123 -1.40 -15.04 -10.05
C ILE A 123 -0.90 -14.94 -8.62
N LEU A 124 -1.72 -15.26 -7.62
CA LEU A 124 -1.35 -15.14 -6.21
C LEU A 124 0.00 -15.81 -5.90
N TRP A 125 0.22 -17.02 -6.39
CA TRP A 125 1.46 -17.77 -6.12
C TRP A 125 2.68 -17.12 -6.73
N ILE A 126 2.56 -16.59 -7.95
CA ILE A 126 3.62 -15.86 -8.62
C ILE A 126 3.92 -14.56 -7.86
N ALA A 127 2.88 -13.85 -7.45
CA ALA A 127 3.00 -12.63 -6.66
C ALA A 127 3.64 -12.88 -5.29
N LEU A 128 3.29 -13.97 -4.61
CA LEU A 128 3.92 -14.37 -3.34
C LEU A 128 5.40 -14.67 -3.50
N VAL A 129 5.77 -15.44 -4.52
CA VAL A 129 7.19 -15.75 -4.81
C VAL A 129 7.96 -14.47 -5.09
N GLY A 130 7.44 -13.59 -5.93
CA GLY A 130 8.06 -12.30 -6.23
C GLY A 130 8.17 -11.40 -4.99
N TYR A 131 7.15 -11.37 -4.17
CA TYR A 131 7.12 -10.59 -2.93
C TYR A 131 8.22 -11.02 -1.96
N PHE A 132 8.32 -12.30 -1.64
CA PHE A 132 9.34 -12.82 -0.73
C PHE A 132 10.75 -12.79 -1.34
N ALA A 133 10.88 -13.01 -2.64
CA ALA A 133 12.18 -12.88 -3.31
C ALA A 133 12.72 -11.44 -3.22
N GLY A 134 11.89 -10.45 -3.46
CA GLY A 134 12.27 -9.04 -3.32
C GLY A 134 12.56 -8.62 -1.88
N ILE A 135 11.82 -9.14 -0.90
CA ILE A 135 12.13 -8.95 0.53
C ILE A 135 13.54 -9.50 0.84
N ALA A 136 13.83 -10.71 0.38
CA ALA A 136 15.14 -11.32 0.59
C ALA A 136 16.27 -10.48 -0.02
N VAL A 137 16.08 -9.99 -1.24
CA VAL A 137 17.06 -9.11 -1.91
C VAL A 137 17.22 -7.80 -1.15
N PHE A 138 16.14 -7.16 -0.71
CA PHE A 138 16.21 -5.92 0.05
C PHE A 138 16.99 -6.11 1.36
N LEU A 139 16.69 -7.15 2.13
CA LEU A 139 17.37 -7.44 3.39
C LEU A 139 18.84 -7.77 3.21
N LEU A 140 19.18 -8.50 2.14
CA LEU A 140 20.57 -8.79 1.80
C LEU A 140 21.34 -7.52 1.42
N MET A 141 20.77 -6.68 0.57
CA MET A 141 21.40 -5.41 0.15
C MET A 141 21.59 -4.46 1.33
N ARG A 142 20.62 -4.37 2.22
CA ARG A 142 20.70 -3.54 3.42
C ARG A 142 21.86 -3.95 4.33
N ASN A 143 22.12 -5.25 4.45
CA ASN A 143 23.22 -5.78 5.27
C ASN A 143 24.58 -5.67 4.61
N LEU A 144 24.64 -5.47 3.28
CA LEU A 144 25.90 -5.34 2.52
C LEU A 144 26.36 -3.87 2.40
N ILE A 145 25.48 -2.92 2.63
CA ILE A 145 25.74 -1.49 2.60
C ILE A 145 25.82 -0.95 4.02
#